data_2b52255713c5b9a6ed978a6fb5bf0d61
#
_entry.id   2b52255713c5b9a6ed978a6fb5bf0d61
#
_cell.length_a   1.000
_cell.length_b   1.000
_cell.length_c   1.000
_cell.angle_alpha   90.00
_cell.angle_beta   90.00
_cell.angle_gamma   90.00
#
_symmetry.space_group_name_H-M   'P 1'
#
loop_
_entity.id
_entity.type
_entity.pdbx_description
1 polymer ?
#
loop_
_entity_poly.entity_id
_entity_poly.type
_entity_poly.pdbx_seq_one_letter_code
_entity_poly.pdbx_strand_id
1 'polypeptide(L)'
;MPLVFAGACSHAPGITGRADRADPKARDEFYAAFERMRVAMMDAGTEALVVVGAEHFANFFMNNMPAYCVGMGDYYEGPIEDPEWLGIQPVRAPGNPDLSRRVIKSLLGDIDVAYAEEWKFDHGIIVPLNFLTPDYDLDIIPVNINCQGPPLTPLHRAYEFGRALRRACDAQPEKIAVVGTGGISHWPATPDSGKIDEAWD
;
A
#
# COMPACT_ATOMS: atom_id res chain seq x y z
N MET A 1 -18.47 13.40 -1.98
CA MET A 1 -17.51 12.83 -1.02
C MET A 1 -16.32 12.29 -1.83
N PRO A 2 -15.15 12.91 -1.75
CA PRO A 2 -13.99 12.52 -2.58
C PRO A 2 -13.36 11.18 -2.21
N LEU A 3 -13.46 10.70 -0.95
CA LEU A 3 -13.15 9.30 -0.64
C LEU A 3 -14.32 8.42 -1.12
N VAL A 4 -14.11 7.74 -2.24
CA VAL A 4 -15.15 6.96 -2.93
C VAL A 4 -15.05 5.46 -2.67
N PHE A 5 -13.86 4.98 -2.27
CA PHE A 5 -13.62 3.57 -1.96
C PHE A 5 -12.60 3.43 -0.82
N ALA A 6 -12.79 2.43 0.02
CA ALA A 6 -11.81 2.01 1.01
C ALA A 6 -11.77 0.48 1.10
N GLY A 7 -10.58 -0.09 1.08
CA GLY A 7 -10.39 -1.54 1.15
C GLY A 7 -9.08 -1.92 1.83
N ALA A 8 -8.90 -3.22 2.03
CA ALA A 8 -7.65 -3.79 2.52
C ALA A 8 -7.36 -5.11 1.82
N CYS A 9 -6.08 -5.38 1.58
CA CYS A 9 -5.63 -6.62 0.92
C CYS A 9 -4.26 -7.05 1.41
N SER A 10 -3.91 -8.30 1.14
CA SER A 10 -2.55 -8.80 1.40
C SER A 10 -1.56 -8.27 0.35
N HIS A 11 -0.31 -8.11 0.78
CA HIS A 11 0.81 -7.79 -0.11
C HIS A 11 1.92 -8.86 -0.07
N ALA A 12 1.62 -10.07 0.41
CA ALA A 12 2.64 -11.11 0.55
C ALA A 12 3.31 -11.42 -0.79
N PRO A 13 4.66 -11.44 -0.86
CA PRO A 13 5.39 -11.62 -2.12
C PRO A 13 5.12 -12.98 -2.79
N GLY A 14 4.72 -13.98 -2.01
CA GLY A 14 4.34 -15.29 -2.52
C GLY A 14 3.07 -15.31 -3.40
N ILE A 15 2.23 -14.26 -3.32
CA ILE A 15 1.00 -14.14 -4.12
C ILE A 15 1.31 -14.17 -5.62
N THR A 16 2.39 -13.51 -6.02
CA THR A 16 2.85 -13.43 -7.41
C THR A 16 4.06 -14.34 -7.65
N GLY A 17 5.08 -14.28 -6.78
CA GLY A 17 6.34 -14.98 -6.98
C GLY A 17 6.31 -16.49 -6.78
N ARG A 18 5.26 -17.03 -6.15
CA ARG A 18 5.12 -18.48 -5.86
C ARG A 18 3.68 -18.97 -6.04
N ALA A 19 2.95 -18.35 -6.96
CA ALA A 19 1.56 -18.67 -7.25
C ALA A 19 1.33 -20.15 -7.63
N ASP A 20 2.33 -20.79 -8.23
CA ASP A 20 2.35 -22.20 -8.61
C ASP A 20 2.38 -23.17 -7.43
N ARG A 21 2.77 -22.72 -6.25
CA ARG A 21 2.84 -23.53 -5.01
C ARG A 21 1.55 -23.53 -4.19
N ALA A 22 0.64 -22.61 -4.49
CA ALA A 22 -0.65 -22.53 -3.82
C ALA A 22 -1.61 -23.61 -4.32
N ASP A 23 -2.56 -24.01 -3.46
CA ASP A 23 -3.71 -24.79 -3.94
C ASP A 23 -4.41 -24.01 -5.06
N PRO A 24 -4.63 -24.60 -6.24
CA PRO A 24 -5.18 -23.87 -7.39
C PRO A 24 -6.54 -23.23 -7.11
N LYS A 25 -7.42 -23.92 -6.37
CA LYS A 25 -8.75 -23.40 -6.06
C LYS A 25 -8.65 -22.19 -5.10
N ALA A 26 -7.86 -22.31 -4.04
CA ALA A 26 -7.67 -21.21 -3.09
C ALA A 26 -7.02 -19.99 -3.77
N ARG A 27 -6.01 -20.23 -4.63
CA ARG A 27 -5.39 -19.16 -5.43
C ARG A 27 -6.39 -18.44 -6.31
N ASP A 28 -7.18 -19.21 -7.07
CA ASP A 28 -8.13 -18.65 -8.03
C ASP A 28 -9.25 -17.87 -7.31
N GLU A 29 -9.73 -18.35 -6.17
CA GLU A 29 -10.67 -17.63 -5.29
C GLU A 29 -10.06 -16.32 -4.77
N PHE A 30 -8.79 -16.34 -4.36
CA PHE A 30 -8.06 -15.17 -3.89
C PHE A 30 -7.88 -14.12 -5.00
N TYR A 31 -7.48 -14.53 -6.20
CA TYR A 31 -7.36 -13.63 -7.35
C TYR A 31 -8.72 -13.04 -7.76
N ALA A 32 -9.78 -13.86 -7.72
CA ALA A 32 -11.13 -13.37 -7.95
C ALA A 32 -11.58 -12.34 -6.90
N ALA A 33 -11.06 -12.42 -5.66
CA ALA A 33 -11.32 -11.39 -4.65
C ALA A 33 -10.63 -10.05 -4.98
N PHE A 34 -9.40 -10.06 -5.47
CA PHE A 34 -8.73 -8.86 -5.98
C PHE A 34 -9.50 -8.25 -7.16
N GLU A 35 -9.96 -9.08 -8.09
CA GLU A 35 -10.74 -8.59 -9.24
C GLU A 35 -12.05 -7.93 -8.80
N ARG A 36 -12.78 -8.53 -7.84
CA ARG A 36 -13.97 -7.89 -7.27
C ARG A 36 -13.64 -6.55 -6.61
N MET A 37 -12.51 -6.47 -5.92
CA MET A 37 -12.05 -5.24 -5.27
C MET A 37 -11.71 -4.18 -6.32
N ARG A 38 -10.99 -4.55 -7.38
CA ARG A 38 -10.66 -3.67 -8.51
C ARG A 38 -11.92 -3.12 -9.17
N VAL A 39 -12.87 -3.99 -9.51
CA VAL A 39 -14.14 -3.59 -10.14
C VAL A 39 -14.89 -2.61 -9.24
N ALA A 40 -15.06 -2.91 -7.95
CA ALA A 40 -15.75 -2.03 -7.02
C ALA A 40 -15.07 -0.66 -6.88
N MET A 41 -13.74 -0.62 -6.87
CA MET A 41 -12.94 0.61 -6.82
C MET A 41 -13.12 1.44 -8.10
N MET A 42 -13.07 0.82 -9.28
CA MET A 42 -13.23 1.50 -10.55
C MET A 42 -14.69 1.96 -10.79
N ASP A 43 -15.67 1.15 -10.42
CA ASP A 43 -17.10 1.50 -10.51
C ASP A 43 -17.46 2.69 -9.60
N ALA A 44 -16.73 2.90 -8.51
CA ALA A 44 -16.84 4.10 -7.68
C ALA A 44 -16.30 5.37 -8.38
N GLY A 45 -15.68 5.21 -9.54
CA GLY A 45 -15.13 6.29 -10.37
C GLY A 45 -13.82 6.85 -9.83
N THR A 46 -12.96 5.98 -9.27
CA THR A 46 -11.65 6.35 -8.71
C THR A 46 -10.78 7.05 -9.75
N GLU A 47 -10.20 8.17 -9.36
CA GLU A 47 -9.29 9.00 -10.18
C GLU A 47 -7.85 8.96 -9.63
N ALA A 48 -7.68 8.64 -8.33
CA ALA A 48 -6.38 8.43 -7.70
C ALA A 48 -6.47 7.38 -6.60
N LEU A 49 -5.38 6.63 -6.38
CA LEU A 49 -5.30 5.58 -5.38
C LEU A 49 -4.22 5.89 -4.33
N VAL A 50 -4.64 6.02 -3.09
CA VAL A 50 -3.74 6.03 -1.93
C VAL A 50 -3.51 4.58 -1.48
N VAL A 51 -2.26 4.12 -1.53
CA VAL A 51 -1.86 2.79 -1.07
C VAL A 51 -1.07 2.92 0.22
N VAL A 52 -1.62 2.36 1.30
CA VAL A 52 -1.01 2.42 2.63
C VAL A 52 -0.38 1.07 2.95
N GLY A 53 0.94 1.03 3.04
CA GLY A 53 1.71 -0.19 3.27
C GLY A 53 2.69 -0.07 4.45
N ALA A 54 3.29 -1.22 4.80
CA ALA A 54 4.40 -1.28 5.73
C ALA A 54 5.72 -0.94 5.04
N GLU A 55 6.68 -0.40 5.80
CA GLU A 55 8.06 -0.28 5.34
C GLU A 55 8.79 -1.61 5.52
N HIS A 56 9.46 -2.08 4.46
CA HIS A 56 10.26 -3.31 4.48
C HIS A 56 11.76 -3.02 4.38
N PHE A 57 12.23 -1.89 4.91
CA PHE A 57 13.60 -1.39 4.75
C PHE A 57 14.01 -1.22 3.28
N ALA A 58 13.05 -0.78 2.47
CA ALA A 58 13.20 -0.57 1.04
C ALA A 58 13.65 0.87 0.73
N ASN A 59 12.98 1.86 1.34
CA ASN A 59 13.26 3.28 1.14
C ASN A 59 13.75 3.95 2.43
N PHE A 60 13.35 3.45 3.60
CA PHE A 60 13.71 4.02 4.90
C PHE A 60 14.43 2.98 5.75
N PHE A 61 15.43 3.44 6.50
CA PHE A 61 16.30 2.60 7.32
C PHE A 61 16.38 3.18 8.73
N MET A 62 16.95 2.42 9.68
CA MET A 62 17.03 2.83 11.10
C MET A 62 17.77 4.14 11.35
N ASN A 63 18.53 4.64 10.39
CA ASN A 63 19.17 5.96 10.45
C ASN A 63 18.18 7.10 10.17
N ASN A 64 17.02 6.83 9.54
CA ASN A 64 15.97 7.81 9.25
C ASN A 64 14.65 7.08 8.95
N MET A 65 14.00 6.53 9.98
CA MET A 65 12.75 5.79 9.88
C MET A 65 11.58 6.65 10.36
N PRO A 66 10.78 7.24 9.44
CA PRO A 66 9.61 8.02 9.84
C PRO A 66 8.47 7.11 10.32
N ALA A 67 7.66 7.59 11.27
CA ALA A 67 6.44 6.89 11.69
C ALA A 67 5.44 6.75 10.53
N TYR A 68 5.30 7.82 9.75
CA TYR A 68 4.49 7.90 8.52
C TYR A 68 5.25 8.67 7.47
N CYS A 69 5.17 8.22 6.22
CA CYS A 69 5.69 8.96 5.08
C CYS A 69 4.69 8.91 3.91
N VAL A 70 4.50 10.02 3.22
CA VAL A 70 3.64 10.16 2.03
C VAL A 70 4.51 10.46 0.83
N GLY A 71 4.33 9.70 -0.25
CA GLY A 71 5.02 9.95 -1.51
C GLY A 71 4.44 11.17 -2.25
N MET A 72 5.32 11.98 -2.86
CA MET A 72 4.91 13.13 -3.68
C MET A 72 5.73 13.24 -4.96
N GLY A 73 6.15 12.11 -5.52
CA GLY A 73 6.85 12.03 -6.80
C GLY A 73 5.91 12.15 -8.01
N ASP A 74 6.48 12.48 -9.16
CA ASP A 74 5.75 12.47 -10.45
C ASP A 74 5.45 11.07 -10.94
N TYR A 75 6.27 10.11 -10.54
CA TYR A 75 6.16 8.69 -10.85
C TYR A 75 6.90 7.85 -9.84
N TYR A 76 6.62 6.56 -9.87
CA TYR A 76 7.28 5.56 -9.02
C TYR A 76 7.66 4.33 -9.84
N GLU A 77 8.82 3.78 -9.57
CA GLU A 77 9.33 2.58 -10.21
C GLU A 77 9.40 1.42 -9.22
N GLY A 78 9.18 0.22 -9.71
CA GLY A 78 9.27 -1.02 -8.95
C GLY A 78 9.10 -2.25 -9.82
N PRO A 79 9.26 -3.45 -9.26
CA PRO A 79 9.71 -3.72 -7.90
C PRO A 79 11.20 -3.39 -7.67
N ILE A 80 11.57 -3.17 -6.40
CA ILE A 80 12.99 -3.11 -6.00
C ILE A 80 13.59 -4.51 -5.84
N GLU A 81 12.73 -5.49 -5.60
CA GLU A 81 13.08 -6.90 -5.51
C GLU A 81 13.38 -7.46 -6.90
N ASP A 82 14.05 -8.61 -6.90
CA ASP A 82 14.30 -9.35 -8.13
C ASP A 82 12.99 -9.73 -8.83
N PRO A 83 12.81 -9.35 -10.12
CA PRO A 83 11.56 -9.62 -10.85
C PRO A 83 11.23 -11.11 -11.00
N GLU A 84 12.23 -11.99 -11.08
CA GLU A 84 12.02 -13.44 -11.17
C GLU A 84 11.53 -13.99 -9.82
N TRP A 85 12.08 -13.46 -8.71
CA TRP A 85 11.66 -13.84 -7.37
C TRP A 85 10.24 -13.38 -7.04
N LEU A 86 9.88 -12.15 -7.42
CA LEU A 86 8.57 -11.56 -7.13
C LEU A 86 7.50 -11.95 -8.17
N GLY A 87 7.90 -12.34 -9.39
CA GLY A 87 6.98 -12.65 -10.49
C GLY A 87 6.33 -11.40 -11.10
N ILE A 88 6.90 -10.21 -10.89
CA ILE A 88 6.43 -8.93 -11.43
C ILE A 88 7.59 -8.28 -12.18
N GLN A 89 7.39 -7.92 -13.45
CA GLN A 89 8.37 -7.21 -14.24
C GLN A 89 8.49 -5.74 -13.80
N PRO A 90 9.64 -5.07 -14.05
CA PRO A 90 9.79 -3.66 -13.76
C PRO A 90 8.69 -2.82 -14.42
N VAL A 91 8.05 -1.98 -13.62
CA VAL A 91 6.97 -1.09 -14.05
C VAL A 91 7.22 0.32 -13.57
N ARG A 92 6.50 1.27 -14.17
CA ARG A 92 6.45 2.66 -13.78
C ARG A 92 5.00 3.08 -13.64
N ALA A 93 4.61 3.51 -12.46
CA ALA A 93 3.28 4.02 -12.16
C ALA A 93 3.31 5.54 -12.04
N PRO A 94 2.29 6.27 -12.51
CA PRO A 94 2.20 7.71 -12.33
C PRO A 94 1.96 8.07 -10.87
N GLY A 95 2.55 9.18 -10.44
CA GLY A 95 2.22 9.87 -9.20
C GLY A 95 1.45 11.15 -9.50
N ASN A 96 0.97 11.80 -8.45
CA ASN A 96 0.30 13.10 -8.57
C ASN A 96 0.86 14.05 -7.48
N PRO A 97 1.97 14.77 -7.76
CA PRO A 97 2.61 15.63 -6.78
C PRO A 97 1.71 16.71 -6.21
N ASP A 98 0.83 17.28 -7.04
CA ASP A 98 -0.06 18.36 -6.62
C ASP A 98 -1.14 17.85 -5.66
N LEU A 99 -1.75 16.71 -5.97
CA LEU A 99 -2.68 16.05 -5.06
C LEU A 99 -1.98 15.59 -3.78
N SER A 100 -0.80 14.98 -3.90
CA SER A 100 0.01 14.57 -2.75
C SER A 100 0.32 15.75 -1.82
N ARG A 101 0.75 16.90 -2.35
CA ARG A 101 1.02 18.10 -1.54
C ARG A 101 -0.23 18.61 -0.83
N ARG A 102 -1.40 18.57 -1.46
CA ARG A 102 -2.66 18.97 -0.82
C ARG A 102 -3.06 18.01 0.29
N VAL A 103 -2.91 16.70 0.06
CA VAL A 103 -3.16 15.66 1.08
C VAL A 103 -2.20 15.83 2.26
N ILE A 104 -0.89 15.97 2.01
CA ILE A 104 0.13 16.20 3.05
C ILE A 104 -0.20 17.45 3.86
N LYS A 105 -0.51 18.56 3.20
CA LYS A 105 -0.87 19.82 3.87
C LYS A 105 -2.08 19.65 4.79
N SER A 106 -3.06 18.88 4.37
CA SER A 106 -4.23 18.57 5.21
C SER A 106 -3.86 17.67 6.39
N LEU A 107 -3.03 16.64 6.16
CA LEU A 107 -2.55 15.74 7.23
C LEU A 107 -1.79 16.48 8.32
N LEU A 108 -0.89 17.41 7.94
CA LEU A 108 -0.09 18.20 8.87
C LEU A 108 -0.91 19.10 9.82
N GLY A 109 -2.20 19.30 9.54
CA GLY A 109 -3.12 19.94 10.49
C GLY A 109 -3.54 19.03 11.66
N ASP A 110 -3.39 17.73 11.52
CA ASP A 110 -3.85 16.72 12.49
C ASP A 110 -2.71 15.85 13.02
N ILE A 111 -1.72 15.53 12.16
CA ILE A 111 -0.66 14.57 12.47
C ILE A 111 0.61 14.88 11.67
N ASP A 112 1.76 14.77 12.31
CA ASP A 112 3.05 14.94 11.64
C ASP A 112 3.34 13.76 10.71
N VAL A 113 3.67 14.07 9.46
CA VAL A 113 4.07 13.08 8.45
C VAL A 113 5.36 13.53 7.76
N ALA A 114 6.23 12.58 7.46
CA ALA A 114 7.30 12.78 6.50
C ALA A 114 6.72 12.72 5.06
N TYR A 115 7.50 13.21 4.10
CA TYR A 115 7.16 13.09 2.68
C TYR A 115 8.44 12.91 1.86
N ALA A 116 8.30 12.23 0.71
CA ALA A 116 9.43 11.91 -0.16
C ALA A 116 9.04 12.05 -1.64
N GLU A 117 9.90 12.66 -2.43
CA GLU A 117 9.76 12.74 -3.90
C GLU A 117 10.31 11.50 -4.57
N GLU A 118 11.43 10.95 -4.04
CA GLU A 118 12.05 9.73 -4.54
C GLU A 118 11.56 8.52 -3.72
N TRP A 119 10.91 7.59 -4.39
CA TRP A 119 10.35 6.38 -3.78
C TRP A 119 10.35 5.24 -4.80
N LYS A 120 10.84 4.09 -4.39
CA LYS A 120 10.75 2.86 -5.18
C LYS A 120 9.75 1.90 -4.54
N PHE A 121 8.92 1.28 -5.35
CA PHE A 121 7.94 0.32 -4.86
C PHE A 121 8.58 -1.03 -4.55
N ASP A 122 8.40 -1.49 -3.33
CA ASP A 122 8.64 -2.85 -2.90
C ASP A 122 7.36 -3.70 -3.05
N HIS A 123 7.45 -4.98 -2.67
CA HIS A 123 6.30 -5.89 -2.71
C HIS A 123 5.08 -5.36 -1.95
N GLY A 124 5.29 -4.57 -0.88
CA GLY A 124 4.22 -3.98 -0.07
C GLY A 124 3.27 -3.09 -0.86
N ILE A 125 3.74 -2.46 -1.91
CA ILE A 125 2.98 -1.60 -2.80
C ILE A 125 2.71 -2.28 -4.15
N ILE A 126 3.76 -2.87 -4.76
CA ILE A 126 3.65 -3.33 -6.15
C ILE A 126 2.79 -4.59 -6.31
N VAL A 127 2.76 -5.50 -5.32
CA VAL A 127 1.92 -6.71 -5.38
C VAL A 127 0.44 -6.34 -5.43
N PRO A 128 -0.10 -5.50 -4.53
CA PRO A 128 -1.48 -5.01 -4.66
C PRO A 128 -1.75 -4.28 -5.97
N LEU A 129 -0.85 -3.39 -6.41
CA LEU A 129 -1.03 -2.64 -7.65
C LEU A 129 -1.12 -3.54 -8.88
N ASN A 130 -0.34 -4.62 -8.93
CA ASN A 130 -0.39 -5.60 -10.04
C ASN A 130 -1.80 -6.20 -10.26
N PHE A 131 -2.64 -6.21 -9.24
CA PHE A 131 -4.04 -6.68 -9.33
C PHE A 131 -5.05 -5.54 -9.43
N LEU A 132 -4.82 -4.43 -8.72
CA LEU A 132 -5.79 -3.34 -8.61
C LEU A 132 -5.66 -2.32 -9.75
N THR A 133 -4.46 -2.17 -10.30
CA THR A 133 -4.15 -1.25 -11.40
C THR A 133 -3.19 -1.93 -12.38
N PRO A 134 -3.63 -3.02 -13.06
CA PRO A 134 -2.74 -3.87 -13.87
C PRO A 134 -2.09 -3.12 -15.04
N ASP A 135 -2.69 -2.04 -15.51
CA ASP A 135 -2.15 -1.20 -16.58
C ASP A 135 -1.26 -0.07 -16.04
N TYR A 136 -1.17 0.10 -14.71
CA TYR A 136 -0.38 1.14 -14.01
C TYR A 136 -0.64 2.56 -14.55
N ASP A 137 -1.89 2.87 -14.87
CA ASP A 137 -2.33 4.14 -15.47
C ASP A 137 -3.10 5.06 -14.51
N LEU A 138 -3.35 4.61 -13.28
CA LEU A 138 -3.99 5.38 -12.22
C LEU A 138 -2.94 6.12 -11.38
N ASP A 139 -3.19 7.38 -11.04
CA ASP A 139 -2.33 8.16 -10.14
C ASP A 139 -2.19 7.50 -8.77
N ILE A 140 -0.96 7.24 -8.33
CA ILE A 140 -0.68 6.57 -7.06
C ILE A 140 -0.09 7.56 -6.05
N ILE A 141 -0.62 7.53 -4.83
CA ILE A 141 -0.04 8.20 -3.66
C ILE A 141 0.37 7.11 -2.67
N PRO A 142 1.65 6.70 -2.63
CA PRO A 142 2.10 5.72 -1.65
C PRO A 142 2.17 6.36 -0.26
N VAL A 143 1.75 5.61 0.72
CA VAL A 143 1.87 5.96 2.14
C VAL A 143 2.53 4.81 2.87
N ASN A 144 3.57 5.14 3.62
CA ASN A 144 4.30 4.17 4.42
C ASN A 144 4.05 4.36 5.91
N ILE A 145 3.82 3.26 6.60
CA ILE A 145 3.73 3.22 8.07
C ILE A 145 4.88 2.35 8.58
N ASN A 146 5.64 2.85 9.55
CA ASN A 146 6.66 2.04 10.21
C ASN A 146 6.01 0.93 11.03
N CYS A 147 6.03 -0.28 10.50
CA CYS A 147 5.54 -1.50 11.16
C CYS A 147 6.66 -2.46 11.59
N GLN A 148 7.94 -2.18 11.28
CA GLN A 148 9.04 -3.12 11.47
C GLN A 148 10.24 -2.56 12.26
N GLY A 149 10.52 -1.26 12.13
CA GLY A 149 11.69 -0.62 12.76
C GLY A 149 11.34 0.00 14.12
N PRO A 150 11.51 -0.72 15.26
CA PRO A 150 11.18 -0.14 16.57
C PRO A 150 12.04 1.09 16.89
N PRO A 151 11.45 2.12 17.60
CA PRO A 151 10.12 2.09 18.22
C PRO A 151 8.98 2.20 17.22
N LEU A 152 7.96 1.34 17.37
CA LEU A 152 6.81 1.30 16.48
C LEU A 152 5.75 2.33 16.88
N THR A 153 5.01 2.79 15.88
CA THR A 153 3.82 3.63 16.10
C THR A 153 2.76 2.83 16.87
N PRO A 154 2.22 3.34 17.98
CA PRO A 154 1.13 2.68 18.68
C PRO A 154 -0.13 2.54 17.79
N LEU A 155 -0.87 1.44 17.92
CA LEU A 155 -2.02 1.14 17.06
C LEU A 155 -3.10 2.25 17.07
N HIS A 156 -3.35 2.89 18.22
CA HIS A 156 -4.31 4.00 18.28
C HIS A 156 -3.88 5.18 17.39
N ARG A 157 -2.56 5.43 17.26
CA ARG A 157 -2.03 6.47 16.36
C ARG A 157 -2.21 6.10 14.90
N ALA A 158 -2.08 4.83 14.54
CA ALA A 158 -2.37 4.35 13.19
C ALA A 158 -3.87 4.53 12.84
N TYR A 159 -4.76 4.27 13.81
CA TYR A 159 -6.18 4.55 13.66
C TYR A 159 -6.48 6.06 13.46
N GLU A 160 -5.85 6.92 14.27
CA GLU A 160 -5.98 8.38 14.13
C GLU A 160 -5.43 8.87 12.79
N PHE A 161 -4.30 8.29 12.32
CA PHE A 161 -3.76 8.57 10.99
C PHE A 161 -4.79 8.25 9.90
N GLY A 162 -5.45 7.09 9.96
CA GLY A 162 -6.51 6.72 9.02
C GLY A 162 -7.68 7.71 9.02
N ARG A 163 -8.07 8.21 10.21
CA ARG A 163 -9.10 9.26 10.32
C ARG A 163 -8.66 10.59 9.71
N ALA A 164 -7.41 10.98 9.94
CA ALA A 164 -6.83 12.19 9.35
C ALA A 164 -6.72 12.06 7.82
N LEU A 165 -6.25 10.91 7.34
CA LEU A 165 -6.16 10.60 5.92
C LEU A 165 -7.54 10.66 5.24
N ARG A 166 -8.58 10.11 5.87
CA ARG A 166 -9.94 10.25 5.37
C ARG A 166 -10.33 11.70 5.20
N ARG A 167 -10.15 12.54 6.23
CA ARG A 167 -10.46 13.98 6.13
C ARG A 167 -9.66 14.67 5.03
N ALA A 168 -8.38 14.31 4.91
CA ALA A 168 -7.50 14.84 3.88
C ALA A 168 -7.99 14.47 2.47
N CYS A 169 -8.43 13.23 2.25
CA CYS A 169 -9.02 12.79 0.99
C CYS A 169 -10.38 13.46 0.73
N ASP A 170 -11.26 13.53 1.75
CA ASP A 170 -12.59 14.15 1.63
C ASP A 170 -12.52 15.65 1.29
N ALA A 171 -11.40 16.31 1.53
CA ALA A 171 -11.16 17.72 1.21
C ALA A 171 -10.67 17.96 -0.23
N GLN A 172 -10.41 16.91 -1.02
CA GLN A 172 -9.92 17.04 -2.39
C GLN A 172 -11.07 17.03 -3.41
N PRO A 173 -10.90 17.61 -4.60
CA PRO A 173 -11.88 17.48 -5.67
C PRO A 173 -11.85 16.11 -6.37
N GLU A 174 -10.68 15.45 -6.43
CA GLU A 174 -10.49 14.16 -7.07
C GLU A 174 -11.17 13.04 -6.27
N LYS A 175 -11.74 12.07 -6.97
CA LYS A 175 -12.30 10.85 -6.38
C LYS A 175 -11.18 9.89 -5.98
N ILE A 176 -10.96 9.75 -4.69
CA ILE A 176 -9.82 9.01 -4.15
C ILE A 176 -10.29 7.67 -3.59
N ALA A 177 -9.58 6.60 -3.96
CA ALA A 177 -9.63 5.32 -3.27
C ALA A 177 -8.48 5.23 -2.24
N VAL A 178 -8.72 4.54 -1.13
CA VAL A 178 -7.68 4.20 -0.13
C VAL A 178 -7.65 2.70 0.05
N VAL A 179 -6.47 2.10 -0.12
CA VAL A 179 -6.25 0.66 0.11
C VAL A 179 -5.13 0.47 1.11
N GLY A 180 -5.45 -0.17 2.25
CA GLY A 180 -4.45 -0.66 3.19
C GLY A 180 -3.92 -2.01 2.75
N THR A 181 -2.59 -2.19 2.83
CA THR A 181 -1.95 -3.45 2.43
C THR A 181 -1.17 -4.05 3.59
N GLY A 182 -1.15 -5.38 3.69
CA GLY A 182 -0.41 -6.05 4.75
C GLY A 182 -0.86 -7.49 5.00
N GLY A 183 -0.42 -8.02 6.13
CA GLY A 183 -0.92 -9.25 6.73
C GLY A 183 -1.22 -8.99 8.20
N ILE A 184 -2.11 -9.77 8.81
CA ILE A 184 -2.45 -9.63 10.24
C ILE A 184 -1.48 -10.48 11.05
N SER A 185 -1.66 -11.80 11.13
CA SER A 185 -0.65 -12.65 11.73
C SER A 185 0.54 -12.82 10.78
N HIS A 186 1.75 -12.53 11.28
CA HIS A 186 2.93 -12.47 10.42
C HIS A 186 4.21 -12.73 11.21
N TRP A 187 4.96 -13.74 10.81
CA TRP A 187 6.24 -14.14 11.42
C TRP A 187 7.37 -14.13 10.38
N PRO A 188 7.76 -12.95 9.82
CA PRO A 188 8.81 -12.89 8.81
C PRO A 188 10.17 -13.27 9.41
N ALA A 189 10.99 -13.99 8.64
CA ALA A 189 12.36 -14.37 9.00
C ALA A 189 12.50 -15.12 10.34
N THR A 190 11.47 -15.85 10.76
CA THR A 190 11.47 -16.72 11.95
C THR A 190 11.27 -18.19 11.55
N PRO A 191 11.55 -19.17 12.44
CA PRO A 191 11.20 -20.57 12.19
C PRO A 191 9.71 -20.80 11.93
N ASP A 192 8.85 -19.90 12.44
CA ASP A 192 7.40 -19.93 12.24
C ASP A 192 6.95 -19.17 10.98
N SER A 193 7.88 -18.79 10.09
CA SER A 193 7.54 -18.08 8.85
C SER A 193 6.52 -18.87 8.03
N GLY A 194 5.40 -18.19 7.68
CA GLY A 194 4.26 -18.82 7.00
C GLY A 194 3.20 -19.41 7.94
N LYS A 195 3.40 -19.37 9.25
CA LYS A 195 2.35 -19.68 10.22
C LYS A 195 1.25 -18.62 10.15
N ILE A 196 0.01 -19.04 10.29
CA ILE A 196 -1.15 -18.17 10.47
C ILE A 196 -1.78 -18.44 11.84
N ASP A 197 -2.40 -17.44 12.41
CA ASP A 197 -3.11 -17.54 13.70
C ASP A 197 -4.57 -17.11 13.49
N GLU A 198 -5.37 -18.04 12.96
CA GLU A 198 -6.78 -17.79 12.62
C GLU A 198 -7.62 -17.31 13.81
N ALA A 199 -7.20 -17.64 15.04
CA ALA A 199 -7.92 -17.21 16.23
C ALA A 199 -7.63 -15.75 16.59
N TRP A 200 -6.45 -15.25 16.22
CA TRP A 200 -6.04 -13.87 16.44
C TRP A 200 -6.43 -12.98 15.25
N ASP A 201 -6.35 -13.47 14.03
CA ASP A 201 -6.72 -12.78 12.79
C ASP A 201 -8.23 -12.50 12.74
#